data_0d84ce5c4861a43e621329cc35510efb
#
_entry.id   0d84ce5c4861a43e621329cc35510efb
#
_cell.length_a   1.000
_cell.length_b   1.000
_cell.length_c   1.000
_cell.angle_alpha   90.00
_cell.angle_beta   90.00
_cell.angle_gamma   90.00
#
_symmetry.space_group_name_H-M   'P 1'
#
loop_
_entity.id
_entity.type
_entity.pdbx_description
1 polymer ?
#
loop_
_entity_poly.entity_id
_entity_poly.type
_entity_poly.pdbx_seq_one_letter_code
_entity_poly.pdbx_strand_id
1 'polypeptide(L)'
;PYIFTAGITATDFDQGVAPEAWLDPNFIYYGESARLQTEYIIDKLKIILKEGGASMADVVKANVYLTNPHDFYRFEQVWKKHFPTDPPARCTIPVTSLGVPGIDIAVDLVAYVPEDGPAKRTIHTDKAPTPLVHEPQAVLAGPFLFFSQQMATDYKTGLPAEARVDPNFPFFTSAAEKQVLYIVKNIDAICKAA
;
A
#
# COMPACT_ATOMS: atom_id res chain seq x y z
N PRO A 1 17.21 5.55 -12.66
CA PRO A 1 17.31 4.26 -11.97
C PRO A 1 16.16 4.03 -10.99
N TYR A 2 15.95 2.75 -10.58
CA TYR A 2 15.00 2.36 -9.55
C TYR A 2 15.75 1.99 -8.28
N ILE A 3 15.16 2.31 -7.13
CA ILE A 3 15.65 1.96 -5.80
C ILE A 3 14.58 1.09 -5.15
N PHE A 4 14.97 -0.10 -4.72
CA PHE A 4 14.10 -1.05 -4.01
C PHE A 4 14.59 -1.14 -2.57
N THR A 5 13.73 -0.84 -1.61
CA THR A 5 14.06 -1.06 -0.21
C THR A 5 13.74 -2.48 0.21
N ALA A 6 14.41 -2.97 1.23
CA ALA A 6 13.92 -4.13 1.96
C ALA A 6 12.64 -3.78 2.73
N GLY A 7 11.91 -4.79 3.21
CA GLY A 7 10.82 -4.60 4.14
C GLY A 7 11.35 -4.04 5.48
N ILE A 8 10.87 -2.87 5.87
CA ILE A 8 11.25 -2.21 7.12
C ILE A 8 10.13 -2.39 8.13
N THR A 9 10.51 -2.79 9.33
CA THR A 9 9.64 -2.91 10.50
C THR A 9 10.13 -1.96 11.60
N ALA A 10 9.31 -1.76 12.61
CA ALA A 10 9.71 -0.99 13.79
C ALA A 10 10.53 -1.86 14.76
N THR A 11 11.53 -2.57 14.25
CA THR A 11 12.34 -3.51 15.00
C THR A 11 13.68 -2.89 15.39
N ASP A 12 14.02 -3.04 16.66
CA ASP A 12 15.38 -3.03 17.18
C ASP A 12 15.81 -4.48 17.32
N PHE A 13 16.91 -4.87 16.66
CA PHE A 13 17.34 -6.27 16.61
C PHE A 13 17.83 -6.82 17.96
N ASP A 14 18.11 -5.95 18.93
CA ASP A 14 18.52 -6.35 20.28
C ASP A 14 17.32 -6.46 21.24
N GLN A 15 16.29 -5.63 21.06
CA GLN A 15 15.18 -5.47 22.02
C GLN A 15 13.79 -5.88 21.47
N GLY A 16 13.69 -6.21 20.18
CA GLY A 16 12.41 -6.50 19.53
C GLY A 16 11.77 -5.26 18.92
N VAL A 17 10.69 -4.73 19.51
CA VAL A 17 10.12 -3.45 19.07
C VAL A 17 11.04 -2.32 19.48
N ALA A 18 11.36 -1.40 18.56
CA ALA A 18 12.21 -0.26 18.84
C ALA A 18 11.58 0.63 19.93
N PRO A 19 12.39 1.13 20.90
CA PRO A 19 11.87 1.94 22.01
C PRO A 19 11.04 3.14 21.57
N GLU A 20 11.41 3.80 20.46
CA GLU A 20 10.69 4.95 19.91
C GLU A 20 9.32 4.58 19.31
N ALA A 21 9.13 3.30 19.00
CA ALA A 21 7.88 2.76 18.44
C ALA A 21 7.03 2.03 19.50
N TRP A 22 7.48 2.01 20.74
CA TRP A 22 6.79 1.35 21.83
C TRP A 22 5.72 2.25 22.43
N LEU A 23 4.57 1.65 22.72
CA LEU A 23 3.54 2.29 23.54
C LEU A 23 3.99 2.19 25.01
N ASP A 24 4.09 3.34 25.70
CA ASP A 24 4.44 3.36 27.13
C ASP A 24 3.35 2.61 27.92
N PRO A 25 3.69 1.52 28.63
CA PRO A 25 2.75 0.72 29.37
C PRO A 25 2.08 1.49 30.52
N ASN A 26 2.66 2.61 30.98
CA ASN A 26 2.08 3.47 32.00
C ASN A 26 1.08 4.49 31.43
N PHE A 27 1.13 4.73 30.11
CA PHE A 27 0.31 5.73 29.42
C PHE A 27 -0.34 5.15 28.16
N ILE A 28 -0.90 3.96 28.26
CA ILE A 28 -1.50 3.20 27.16
C ILE A 28 -2.63 3.93 26.40
N TYR A 29 -3.22 4.97 27.02
CA TYR A 29 -4.25 5.80 26.38
C TYR A 29 -3.70 6.99 25.60
N TYR A 30 -2.40 7.25 25.64
CA TYR A 30 -1.75 8.41 24.98
C TYR A 30 -1.07 8.07 23.66
N GLY A 31 -1.26 6.88 23.16
CA GLY A 31 -0.65 6.47 21.90
C GLY A 31 -1.36 5.30 21.26
N GLU A 32 -0.97 5.01 20.04
CA GLU A 32 -1.44 3.87 19.26
C GLU A 32 -0.22 3.20 18.63
N SER A 33 -0.01 1.92 18.94
CA SER A 33 1.15 1.13 18.47
C SER A 33 1.35 1.27 16.95
N ALA A 34 0.29 1.05 16.19
CA ALA A 34 0.35 1.14 14.73
C ALA A 34 0.81 2.52 14.23
N ARG A 35 0.42 3.59 14.89
CA ARG A 35 0.84 4.95 14.53
C ARG A 35 2.32 5.17 14.83
N LEU A 36 2.79 4.80 16.01
CA LEU A 36 4.19 4.94 16.41
C LEU A 36 5.11 4.11 15.52
N GLN A 37 4.73 2.87 15.25
CA GLN A 37 5.48 1.99 14.36
C GLN A 37 5.53 2.54 12.93
N THR A 38 4.43 3.11 12.42
CA THR A 38 4.40 3.70 11.08
C THR A 38 5.32 4.91 10.97
N GLU A 39 5.30 5.84 11.95
CA GLU A 39 6.21 7.01 11.95
C GLU A 39 7.67 6.55 11.99
N TYR A 40 8.02 5.61 12.86
CA TYR A 40 9.38 5.05 12.94
C TYR A 40 9.83 4.45 11.59
N ILE A 41 8.99 3.61 10.99
CA ILE A 41 9.28 2.96 9.70
C ILE A 41 9.52 4.00 8.61
N ILE A 42 8.63 5.00 8.50
CA ILE A 42 8.76 6.04 7.47
C ILE A 42 10.03 6.87 7.69
N ASP A 43 10.40 7.19 8.92
CA ASP A 43 11.63 7.92 9.19
C ASP A 43 12.88 7.10 8.82
N LYS A 44 12.89 5.79 9.05
CA LYS A 44 13.97 4.91 8.56
C LYS A 44 14.00 4.84 7.03
N LEU A 45 12.84 4.72 6.38
CA LEU A 45 12.73 4.70 4.92
C LEU A 45 13.22 6.01 4.28
N LYS A 46 12.96 7.17 4.89
CA LYS A 46 13.52 8.46 4.43
C LYS A 46 15.05 8.46 4.42
N ILE A 47 15.67 7.92 5.47
CA ILE A 47 17.12 7.81 5.56
C ILE A 47 17.65 6.91 4.44
N ILE A 48 17.06 5.72 4.27
CA ILE A 48 17.46 4.75 3.26
C ILE A 48 17.31 5.35 1.84
N LEU A 49 16.19 5.99 1.54
CA LEU A 49 15.97 6.63 0.26
C LEU A 49 17.00 7.73 -0.02
N LYS A 50 17.30 8.57 0.99
CA LYS A 50 18.29 9.63 0.88
C LYS A 50 19.68 9.09 0.58
N GLU A 51 20.12 8.03 1.26
CA GLU A 51 21.41 7.37 0.98
C GLU A 51 21.42 6.75 -0.43
N GLY A 52 20.29 6.31 -0.93
CA GLY A 52 20.12 5.85 -2.31
C GLY A 52 20.00 6.99 -3.35
N GLY A 53 20.03 8.25 -2.94
CA GLY A 53 19.88 9.41 -3.84
C GLY A 53 18.44 9.74 -4.22
N ALA A 54 17.46 9.29 -3.43
CA ALA A 54 16.03 9.55 -3.64
C ALA A 54 15.37 10.20 -2.42
N SER A 55 14.11 10.54 -2.57
CA SER A 55 13.26 11.11 -1.54
C SER A 55 11.88 10.43 -1.51
N MET A 56 11.03 10.79 -0.55
CA MET A 56 9.65 10.32 -0.51
C MET A 56 8.84 10.73 -1.75
N ALA A 57 9.18 11.85 -2.39
CA ALA A 57 8.52 12.30 -3.62
C ALA A 57 8.77 11.37 -4.81
N ASP A 58 9.88 10.64 -4.80
CA ASP A 58 10.29 9.73 -5.87
C ASP A 58 9.68 8.33 -5.72
N VAL A 59 8.98 8.06 -4.61
CA VAL A 59 8.34 6.77 -4.37
C VAL A 59 7.21 6.55 -5.37
N VAL A 60 7.24 5.41 -6.06
CA VAL A 60 6.26 5.02 -7.09
C VAL A 60 5.39 3.84 -6.67
N LYS A 61 5.89 3.01 -5.76
CA LYS A 61 5.18 1.84 -5.23
C LYS A 61 5.49 1.65 -3.75
N ALA A 62 4.48 1.24 -3.01
CA ALA A 62 4.60 0.79 -1.63
C ALA A 62 3.85 -0.52 -1.43
N ASN A 63 4.44 -1.45 -0.68
CA ASN A 63 3.74 -2.58 -0.11
C ASN A 63 3.72 -2.40 1.42
N VAL A 64 2.54 -2.55 1.97
CA VAL A 64 2.28 -2.39 3.41
C VAL A 64 1.69 -3.69 3.93
N TYR A 65 2.24 -4.22 4.99
CA TYR A 65 1.78 -5.44 5.64
C TYR A 65 1.29 -5.09 7.03
N LEU A 66 0.07 -5.50 7.38
CA LEU A 66 -0.57 -5.24 8.67
C LEU A 66 -0.97 -6.56 9.33
N THR A 67 -0.58 -6.77 10.59
CA THR A 67 -1.04 -7.94 11.34
C THR A 67 -2.49 -7.80 11.79
N ASN A 68 -2.96 -6.57 11.98
CA ASN A 68 -4.35 -6.26 12.30
C ASN A 68 -4.94 -5.30 11.26
N PRO A 69 -5.93 -5.73 10.44
CA PRO A 69 -6.55 -4.86 9.44
C PRO A 69 -7.23 -3.61 10.03
N HIS A 70 -7.64 -3.63 11.30
CA HIS A 70 -8.26 -2.48 11.97
C HIS A 70 -7.27 -1.33 12.21
N ASP A 71 -5.97 -1.58 12.13
CA ASP A 71 -4.94 -0.54 12.24
C ASP A 71 -4.74 0.25 10.95
N PHE A 72 -5.41 -0.15 9.86
CA PHE A 72 -5.32 0.55 8.58
C PHE A 72 -5.62 2.05 8.69
N TYR A 73 -6.62 2.44 9.46
CA TYR A 73 -6.98 3.86 9.63
C TYR A 73 -5.86 4.67 10.31
N ARG A 74 -5.21 4.08 11.32
CA ARG A 74 -4.09 4.69 12.05
C ARG A 74 -2.86 4.84 11.16
N PHE A 75 -2.55 3.80 10.41
CA PHE A 75 -1.53 3.82 9.37
C PHE A 75 -1.82 4.91 8.34
N GLU A 76 -3.06 4.98 7.82
CA GLU A 76 -3.48 5.92 6.78
C GLU A 76 -3.33 7.38 7.21
N GLN A 77 -3.55 7.70 8.48
CA GLN A 77 -3.34 9.05 9.00
C GLN A 77 -1.86 9.48 8.91
N VAL A 78 -0.94 8.60 9.26
CA VAL A 78 0.49 8.84 9.13
C VAL A 78 0.90 8.90 7.67
N TRP A 79 0.39 7.97 6.85
CA TRP A 79 0.65 7.90 5.41
C TRP A 79 0.33 9.22 4.71
N LYS A 80 -0.86 9.78 4.93
CA LYS A 80 -1.28 11.07 4.35
C LYS A 80 -0.39 12.24 4.76
N LYS A 81 0.15 12.24 5.96
CA LYS A 81 1.08 13.26 6.43
C LYS A 81 2.39 13.24 5.63
N HIS A 82 2.87 12.05 5.28
CA HIS A 82 4.15 11.89 4.57
C HIS A 82 4.04 11.86 3.05
N PHE A 83 2.85 11.60 2.52
CA PHE A 83 2.51 11.69 1.11
C PHE A 83 1.31 12.62 0.90
N PRO A 84 1.43 13.93 1.17
CA PRO A 84 0.30 14.86 1.08
C PRO A 84 -0.23 15.03 -0.34
N THR A 85 0.64 14.90 -1.33
CA THR A 85 0.34 14.99 -2.77
C THR A 85 1.01 13.84 -3.51
N ASP A 86 0.43 13.44 -4.65
CA ASP A 86 0.95 12.41 -5.55
C ASP A 86 1.43 11.13 -4.83
N PRO A 87 0.56 10.48 -4.03
CA PRO A 87 0.93 9.27 -3.31
C PRO A 87 1.34 8.15 -4.27
N PRO A 88 2.22 7.25 -3.86
CA PRO A 88 2.60 6.08 -4.66
C PRO A 88 1.43 5.12 -4.83
N ALA A 89 1.49 4.28 -5.85
CA ALA A 89 0.66 3.09 -5.94
C ALA A 89 0.92 2.20 -4.72
N ARG A 90 -0.12 1.72 -4.04
CA ARG A 90 0.02 0.99 -2.78
C ARG A 90 -0.75 -0.33 -2.79
N CYS A 91 -0.15 -1.37 -2.22
CA CYS A 91 -0.84 -2.57 -1.79
C CYS A 91 -0.80 -2.65 -0.27
N THR A 92 -1.95 -2.87 0.36
CA THR A 92 -2.03 -3.10 1.81
C THR A 92 -2.54 -4.51 2.05
N ILE A 93 -1.70 -5.35 2.64
CA ILE A 93 -1.88 -6.79 2.72
C ILE A 93 -1.98 -7.20 4.20
N PRO A 94 -3.13 -7.72 4.65
CA PRO A 94 -3.22 -8.33 5.96
C PRO A 94 -2.37 -9.61 6.02
N VAL A 95 -1.59 -9.75 7.09
CA VAL A 95 -0.73 -10.92 7.35
C VAL A 95 -0.97 -11.43 8.77
N THR A 96 -0.65 -12.69 9.02
CA THR A 96 -0.85 -13.30 10.35
C THR A 96 0.26 -12.92 11.34
N SER A 97 1.45 -12.62 10.87
CA SER A 97 2.61 -12.28 11.71
C SER A 97 3.72 -11.65 10.86
N LEU A 98 4.56 -10.85 11.50
CA LEU A 98 5.77 -10.26 10.92
C LEU A 98 7.07 -10.78 11.59
N GLY A 99 6.97 -11.94 12.25
CA GLY A 99 8.13 -12.68 12.78
C GLY A 99 8.66 -12.20 14.13
N VAL A 100 8.40 -10.95 14.53
CA VAL A 100 8.80 -10.41 15.83
C VAL A 100 7.55 -10.04 16.63
N PRO A 101 7.41 -10.53 17.87
CA PRO A 101 6.27 -10.20 18.72
C PRO A 101 6.14 -8.68 18.93
N GLY A 102 4.92 -8.15 18.80
CA GLY A 102 4.63 -6.73 18.96
C GLY A 102 4.90 -5.88 17.73
N ILE A 103 5.43 -6.45 16.65
CA ILE A 103 5.51 -5.78 15.35
C ILE A 103 4.21 -5.96 14.59
N ASP A 104 3.54 -4.83 14.30
CA ASP A 104 2.22 -4.78 13.68
C ASP A 104 2.28 -4.40 12.21
N ILE A 105 3.37 -3.71 11.78
CA ILE A 105 3.48 -3.11 10.46
C ILE A 105 4.85 -3.39 9.85
N ALA A 106 4.86 -3.68 8.55
CA ALA A 106 6.04 -3.64 7.70
C ALA A 106 5.74 -2.85 6.42
N VAL A 107 6.74 -2.14 5.90
CA VAL A 107 6.64 -1.38 4.65
C VAL A 107 7.88 -1.57 3.82
N ASP A 108 7.71 -1.85 2.53
CA ASP A 108 8.76 -1.70 1.52
C ASP A 108 8.34 -0.69 0.45
N LEU A 109 9.33 -0.07 -0.17
CA LEU A 109 9.14 0.97 -1.16
C LEU A 109 9.94 0.68 -2.44
N VAL A 110 9.38 1.14 -3.56
CA VAL A 110 10.11 1.33 -4.80
C VAL A 110 10.11 2.82 -5.13
N ALA A 111 11.28 3.41 -5.31
CA ALA A 111 11.45 4.77 -5.79
C ALA A 111 12.03 4.79 -7.21
N TYR A 112 11.70 5.82 -7.97
CA TYR A 112 12.20 6.05 -9.32
C TYR A 112 12.79 7.44 -9.43
N VAL A 113 14.08 7.51 -9.73
CA VAL A 113 14.81 8.77 -9.99
C VAL A 113 15.21 8.78 -11.45
N PRO A 114 14.56 9.54 -12.34
CA PRO A 114 14.92 9.59 -13.73
C PRO A 114 16.27 10.28 -13.92
N GLU A 115 17.09 9.80 -14.84
CA GLU A 115 18.30 10.51 -15.29
C GLU A 115 17.89 11.66 -16.22
N ASP A 116 16.94 11.37 -17.11
CA ASP A 116 16.34 12.32 -18.04
C ASP A 116 14.84 12.02 -18.19
N GLY A 117 14.03 13.07 -18.40
CA GLY A 117 12.60 12.92 -18.66
C GLY A 117 11.71 13.06 -17.42
N PRO A 118 10.43 12.72 -17.51
CA PRO A 118 9.47 12.91 -16.42
C PRO A 118 9.72 11.95 -15.26
N ALA A 119 9.56 12.45 -14.04
CA ALA A 119 9.74 11.66 -12.82
C ALA A 119 8.72 10.51 -12.73
N LYS A 120 7.48 10.84 -12.47
CA LYS A 120 6.38 9.87 -12.40
C LYS A 120 5.07 10.53 -12.84
N ARG A 121 4.10 9.73 -13.24
CA ARG A 121 2.76 10.19 -13.60
C ARG A 121 1.70 9.32 -12.95
N THR A 122 0.83 9.93 -12.18
CA THR A 122 -0.35 9.31 -11.59
C THR A 122 -1.38 8.99 -12.67
N ILE A 123 -1.94 7.79 -12.65
CA ILE A 123 -2.94 7.30 -13.60
C ILE A 123 -4.29 7.22 -12.92
N HIS A 124 -5.29 7.82 -13.55
CA HIS A 124 -6.69 7.74 -13.18
C HIS A 124 -7.56 7.51 -14.40
N THR A 125 -8.60 6.69 -14.26
CA THR A 125 -9.63 6.48 -15.26
C THR A 125 -10.99 6.27 -14.57
N ASP A 126 -12.04 6.77 -15.18
CA ASP A 126 -13.44 6.51 -14.77
C ASP A 126 -13.96 5.13 -15.19
N LYS A 127 -13.18 4.41 -16.01
CA LYS A 127 -13.50 3.05 -16.48
C LYS A 127 -13.09 1.93 -15.52
N ALA A 128 -12.47 2.28 -14.41
CA ALA A 128 -12.14 1.37 -13.33
C ALA A 128 -12.48 2.02 -11.97
N PRO A 129 -12.79 1.24 -10.93
CA PRO A 129 -13.11 1.78 -9.61
C PRO A 129 -12.00 2.68 -9.06
N THR A 130 -12.38 3.82 -8.50
CA THR A 130 -11.44 4.74 -7.84
C THR A 130 -11.28 4.33 -6.37
N PRO A 131 -10.06 4.12 -5.88
CA PRO A 131 -9.81 3.83 -4.48
C PRO A 131 -10.40 4.91 -3.55
N LEU A 132 -10.96 4.50 -2.39
CA LEU A 132 -11.51 5.41 -1.39
C LEU A 132 -10.43 5.95 -0.43
N VAL A 133 -9.24 5.43 -0.51
CA VAL A 133 -8.10 5.75 0.35
C VAL A 133 -7.07 6.60 -0.41
N HIS A 134 -6.06 7.08 0.28
CA HIS A 134 -5.07 7.99 -0.29
C HIS A 134 -4.03 7.25 -1.15
N GLU A 135 -4.48 6.81 -2.33
CA GLU A 135 -3.66 6.14 -3.34
C GLU A 135 -4.26 6.34 -4.74
N PRO A 136 -3.46 6.36 -5.82
CA PRO A 136 -3.94 6.37 -7.20
C PRO A 136 -4.38 4.97 -7.62
N GLN A 137 -4.97 4.84 -8.82
CA GLN A 137 -5.20 3.53 -9.45
C GLN A 137 -3.87 2.88 -9.89
N ALA A 138 -2.95 3.69 -10.43
CA ALA A 138 -1.60 3.29 -10.79
C ALA A 138 -0.66 4.50 -10.89
N VAL A 139 0.65 4.22 -10.94
CA VAL A 139 1.72 5.21 -11.20
C VAL A 139 2.56 4.70 -12.35
N LEU A 140 2.70 5.51 -13.39
CA LEU A 140 3.65 5.28 -14.49
C LEU A 140 4.98 5.93 -14.14
N ALA A 141 6.06 5.17 -14.21
CA ALA A 141 7.41 5.66 -13.95
C ALA A 141 8.39 4.93 -14.89
N GLY A 142 9.07 5.68 -15.74
CA GLY A 142 9.86 5.09 -16.83
C GLY A 142 9.04 4.09 -17.65
N PRO A 143 9.55 2.89 -17.93
CA PRO A 143 8.85 1.87 -18.71
C PRO A 143 7.85 1.02 -17.89
N PHE A 144 7.67 1.29 -16.59
CA PHE A 144 6.84 0.46 -15.72
C PHE A 144 5.57 1.18 -15.24
N LEU A 145 4.49 0.44 -15.19
CA LEU A 145 3.22 0.85 -14.60
C LEU A 145 3.01 0.09 -13.29
N PHE A 146 3.05 0.82 -12.18
CA PHE A 146 2.86 0.28 -10.83
C PHE A 146 1.40 0.44 -10.42
N PHE A 147 0.72 -0.68 -10.18
CA PHE A 147 -0.68 -0.66 -9.77
C PHE A 147 -0.82 -0.57 -8.24
N SER A 148 -1.81 0.20 -7.78
CA SER A 148 -2.36 -0.02 -6.44
C SER A 148 -3.11 -1.35 -6.39
N GLN A 149 -3.40 -1.82 -5.19
CA GLN A 149 -4.09 -3.09 -4.99
C GLN A 149 -5.41 -3.12 -5.77
N GLN A 150 -5.57 -4.14 -6.60
CA GLN A 150 -6.80 -4.36 -7.35
C GLN A 150 -7.63 -5.45 -6.67
N MET A 151 -8.86 -5.12 -6.34
CA MET A 151 -9.82 -6.01 -5.70
C MET A 151 -11.11 -6.06 -6.51
N ALA A 152 -11.88 -7.12 -6.34
CA ALA A 152 -13.21 -7.24 -6.97
C ALA A 152 -14.26 -6.40 -6.22
N THR A 153 -14.05 -5.09 -6.17
CA THR A 153 -14.96 -4.14 -5.53
C THR A 153 -15.20 -2.93 -6.44
N ASP A 154 -16.38 -2.35 -6.34
CA ASP A 154 -16.71 -1.06 -6.95
C ASP A 154 -16.53 0.11 -5.97
N TYR A 155 -16.11 -0.18 -4.73
CA TYR A 155 -15.97 0.75 -3.61
C TYR A 155 -17.25 1.50 -3.21
N LYS A 156 -18.41 1.11 -3.75
CA LYS A 156 -19.73 1.70 -3.44
C LYS A 156 -20.67 0.67 -2.83
N THR A 157 -20.81 -0.49 -3.50
CA THR A 157 -21.72 -1.56 -3.08
C THR A 157 -20.97 -2.80 -2.57
N GLY A 158 -19.63 -2.76 -2.59
CA GLY A 158 -18.76 -3.88 -2.25
C GLY A 158 -18.49 -4.76 -3.46
N LEU A 159 -18.82 -6.06 -3.39
CA LEU A 159 -18.67 -6.98 -4.50
C LEU A 159 -19.74 -6.68 -5.58
N PRO A 160 -19.37 -6.19 -6.77
CA PRO A 160 -20.33 -5.83 -7.82
C PRO A 160 -21.02 -7.06 -8.41
N ALA A 161 -22.22 -6.86 -8.99
CA ALA A 161 -23.04 -7.95 -9.53
C ALA A 161 -22.29 -8.81 -10.58
N GLU A 162 -21.48 -8.19 -11.44
CA GLU A 162 -20.70 -8.89 -12.46
C GLU A 162 -19.59 -9.78 -11.90
N ALA A 163 -19.15 -9.52 -10.66
CA ALA A 163 -18.15 -10.33 -9.95
C ALA A 163 -18.76 -11.40 -9.02
N ARG A 164 -20.10 -11.53 -9.01
CA ARG A 164 -20.82 -12.53 -8.21
C ARG A 164 -21.14 -13.75 -9.05
N VAL A 165 -21.21 -14.89 -8.40
CA VAL A 165 -21.81 -16.10 -8.97
C VAL A 165 -23.33 -15.91 -9.00
N ASP A 166 -23.98 -16.29 -10.10
CA ASP A 166 -25.44 -16.31 -10.19
C ASP A 166 -25.98 -17.37 -9.22
N PRO A 167 -26.82 -17.01 -8.24
CA PRO A 167 -27.34 -17.98 -7.27
C PRO A 167 -28.24 -19.06 -7.90
N ASN A 168 -28.80 -18.79 -9.11
CA ASN A 168 -29.60 -19.76 -9.84
C ASN A 168 -28.75 -20.78 -10.62
N PHE A 169 -27.48 -20.44 -10.90
CA PHE A 169 -26.54 -21.27 -11.66
C PHE A 169 -25.18 -21.38 -10.97
N PRO A 170 -25.12 -21.83 -9.70
CA PRO A 170 -23.89 -21.78 -8.90
C PRO A 170 -22.79 -22.73 -9.37
N PHE A 171 -23.12 -23.72 -10.22
CA PHE A 171 -22.18 -24.75 -10.68
C PHE A 171 -21.46 -24.41 -11.99
N PHE A 172 -21.82 -23.34 -12.68
CA PHE A 172 -21.25 -23.00 -13.99
C PHE A 172 -19.99 -22.13 -13.92
N THR A 173 -19.67 -21.58 -12.77
CA THR A 173 -18.48 -20.75 -12.56
C THR A 173 -18.15 -20.64 -11.08
N SER A 174 -16.90 -20.31 -10.75
CA SER A 174 -16.48 -20.08 -9.37
C SER A 174 -16.49 -18.58 -9.01
N ALA A 175 -16.65 -18.29 -7.71
CA ALA A 175 -16.54 -16.92 -7.21
C ALA A 175 -15.15 -16.32 -7.51
N ALA A 176 -14.09 -17.12 -7.38
CA ALA A 176 -12.73 -16.69 -7.67
C ALA A 176 -12.56 -16.31 -9.14
N GLU A 177 -13.08 -17.13 -10.07
CA GLU A 177 -13.05 -16.84 -11.50
C GLU A 177 -13.74 -15.52 -11.84
N LYS A 178 -14.96 -15.30 -11.34
CA LYS A 178 -15.69 -14.04 -11.56
C LYS A 178 -14.96 -12.83 -11.05
N GLN A 179 -14.37 -12.94 -9.85
CA GLN A 179 -13.61 -11.85 -9.24
C GLN A 179 -12.33 -11.56 -10.02
N VAL A 180 -11.59 -12.58 -10.44
CA VAL A 180 -10.37 -12.41 -11.27
C VAL A 180 -10.69 -11.74 -12.61
N LEU A 181 -11.75 -12.17 -13.30
CA LEU A 181 -12.17 -11.56 -14.57
C LEU A 181 -12.51 -10.06 -14.38
N TYR A 182 -13.19 -9.73 -13.30
CA TYR A 182 -13.48 -8.32 -12.97
C TYR A 182 -12.21 -7.52 -12.71
N ILE A 183 -11.27 -8.05 -11.92
CA ILE A 183 -9.97 -7.41 -11.63
C ILE A 183 -9.17 -7.20 -12.94
N VAL A 184 -9.08 -8.21 -13.80
CA VAL A 184 -8.34 -8.11 -15.07
C VAL A 184 -8.96 -7.06 -15.99
N LYS A 185 -10.29 -6.96 -16.05
CA LYS A 185 -10.99 -5.90 -16.78
C LYS A 185 -10.62 -4.50 -16.28
N ASN A 186 -10.54 -4.32 -14.96
CA ASN A 186 -10.13 -3.04 -14.37
C ASN A 186 -8.65 -2.72 -14.68
N ILE A 187 -7.76 -3.70 -14.57
CA ILE A 187 -6.34 -3.57 -14.94
C ILE A 187 -6.21 -3.14 -16.42
N ASP A 188 -6.94 -3.80 -17.35
CA ASP A 188 -6.92 -3.44 -18.77
C ASP A 188 -7.38 -1.98 -19.00
N ALA A 189 -8.43 -1.54 -18.28
CA ALA A 189 -8.91 -0.17 -18.37
C ALA A 189 -7.86 0.86 -17.86
N ILE A 190 -7.14 0.54 -16.80
CA ILE A 190 -6.06 1.37 -16.26
C ILE A 190 -4.86 1.38 -17.21
N CYS A 191 -4.49 0.23 -17.79
CA CYS A 191 -3.42 0.15 -18.81
C CYS A 191 -3.72 1.02 -20.04
N LYS A 192 -4.97 1.04 -20.50
CA LYS A 192 -5.40 1.87 -21.64
C LYS A 192 -5.40 3.38 -21.34
N ALA A 193 -5.40 3.76 -20.07
CA ALA A 193 -5.33 5.15 -19.64
C ALA A 193 -3.88 5.63 -19.39
N ALA A 194 -2.94 4.71 -19.29
CA ALA A 194 -1.52 4.97 -19.08
C ALA A 194 -0.81 5.33 -20.39
#